data_3b8bc36b717dcdbf90ce34f4ae55b0d5
#
_entry.id   3b8bc36b717dcdbf90ce34f4ae55b0d5
#
_cell.length_a   1.000
_cell.length_b   1.000
_cell.length_c   1.000
_cell.angle_alpha   90.00
_cell.angle_beta   90.00
_cell.angle_gamma   90.00
#
_symmetry.space_group_name_H-M   'P 1'
#
loop_
_entity.id
_entity.type
_entity.pdbx_description
1 polymer ?
#
loop_
_entity_poly.entity_id
_entity_poly.type
_entity_poly.pdbx_seq_one_letter_code
_entity_poly.pdbx_strand_id
1 'polypeptide(L)'
;PMATRAVIWTLLPGAGDGKPAPYATMKESMQIGEKKGVRLAHALYAVAAQASGDDAKLRDAFRSYAAASTEDKPANPQFRLIDKMAGLMVRGVADRYWTENTGVRAGDEGLTTFWDDKQEDSSLDDLFDGGSGAEAPAENQPAE
;
A
#
# COMPACT_ATOMS: atom_id res chain seq x y z
N PRO A 1 -7.08 1.85 22.65
CA PRO A 1 -6.98 3.22 23.11
C PRO A 1 -5.77 3.99 22.66
N MET A 2 -4.55 3.41 22.48
CA MET A 2 -3.37 4.16 22.04
C MET A 2 -3.56 4.77 20.64
N ALA A 3 -3.90 3.97 19.65
CA ALA A 3 -4.13 4.43 18.27
C ALA A 3 -5.22 5.51 18.21
N THR A 4 -6.35 5.34 18.89
CA THR A 4 -7.44 6.32 18.91
C THR A 4 -6.99 7.67 19.47
N ARG A 5 -6.20 7.66 20.55
CA ARG A 5 -5.62 8.91 21.11
C ARG A 5 -4.68 9.57 20.12
N ALA A 6 -3.80 8.78 19.47
CA ALA A 6 -2.85 9.29 18.48
C ALA A 6 -3.55 9.92 17.27
N VAL A 7 -4.66 9.34 16.80
CA VAL A 7 -5.50 9.94 15.75
C VAL A 7 -6.05 11.30 16.20
N ILE A 8 -6.58 11.41 17.42
CA ILE A 8 -7.09 12.67 17.95
C ILE A 8 -5.98 13.73 17.99
N TRP A 9 -4.77 13.35 18.41
CA TRP A 9 -3.60 14.27 18.41
C TRP A 9 -3.17 14.72 17.01
N THR A 10 -3.44 13.92 15.99
CA THR A 10 -3.17 14.29 14.59
C THR A 10 -4.24 15.23 14.03
N LEU A 11 -5.53 14.99 14.38
CA LEU A 11 -6.66 15.68 13.78
C LEU A 11 -7.01 17.01 14.45
N LEU A 12 -6.70 17.19 15.74
CA LEU A 12 -7.05 18.39 16.49
C LEU A 12 -5.82 19.27 16.72
N PRO A 13 -5.82 20.53 16.24
CA PRO A 13 -4.75 21.48 16.49
C PRO A 13 -4.45 21.62 17.99
N GLY A 14 -3.18 21.54 18.36
CA GLY A 14 -2.73 21.67 19.76
C GLY A 14 -2.97 20.44 20.65
N ALA A 15 -3.78 19.47 20.23
CA ALA A 15 -4.06 18.26 21.03
C ALA A 15 -2.82 17.36 21.21
N GLY A 16 -1.84 17.47 20.31
CA GLY A 16 -0.60 16.70 20.32
C GLY A 16 0.53 17.35 21.11
N ASP A 17 0.37 18.58 21.62
CA ASP A 17 1.43 19.31 22.29
C ASP A 17 1.91 18.60 23.55
N GLY A 18 3.22 18.38 23.65
CA GLY A 18 3.82 17.64 24.77
C GLY A 18 3.48 16.14 24.81
N LYS A 19 2.90 15.58 23.77
CA LYS A 19 2.58 14.14 23.64
C LYS A 19 3.63 13.42 22.77
N PRO A 20 3.74 12.08 22.90
CA PRO A 20 4.55 11.28 22.00
C PRO A 20 4.12 11.49 20.54
N ALA A 21 5.07 11.33 19.61
CA ALA A 21 4.78 11.47 18.18
C ALA A 21 3.59 10.62 17.75
N PRO A 22 2.50 11.20 17.22
CA PRO A 22 1.24 10.48 16.97
C PRO A 22 1.43 9.28 16.05
N TYR A 23 2.18 9.44 14.96
CA TYR A 23 2.42 8.36 13.99
C TYR A 23 3.30 7.24 14.56
N ALA A 24 4.28 7.53 15.41
CA ALA A 24 5.07 6.51 16.10
C ALA A 24 4.17 5.68 17.05
N THR A 25 3.30 6.35 17.79
CA THR A 25 2.31 5.69 18.68
C THR A 25 1.33 4.82 17.89
N MET A 26 0.90 5.26 16.69
CA MET A 26 0.04 4.45 15.83
C MET A 26 0.79 3.21 15.30
N LYS A 27 2.04 3.35 14.85
CA LYS A 27 2.87 2.23 14.40
C LYS A 27 3.09 1.19 15.51
N GLU A 28 3.37 1.61 16.73
CA GLU A 28 3.43 0.72 17.88
C GLU A 28 2.12 -0.03 18.12
N SER A 29 0.98 0.69 18.01
CA SER A 29 -0.35 0.07 18.11
C SER A 29 -0.63 -0.93 17.00
N MET A 30 -0.13 -0.68 15.77
CA MET A 30 -0.24 -1.62 14.64
C MET A 30 0.51 -2.92 14.95
N GLN A 31 1.75 -2.85 15.45
CA GLN A 31 2.54 -4.03 15.83
C GLN A 31 1.86 -4.86 16.92
N ILE A 32 1.25 -4.20 17.91
CA ILE A 32 0.49 -4.88 18.96
C ILE A 32 -0.76 -5.54 18.35
N GLY A 33 -1.44 -4.85 17.44
CA GLY A 33 -2.63 -5.35 16.75
C GLY A 33 -2.32 -6.58 15.90
N GLU A 34 -1.24 -6.56 15.12
CA GLU A 34 -0.78 -7.69 14.29
C GLU A 34 -0.56 -8.95 15.13
N LYS A 35 0.15 -8.83 16.26
CA LYS A 35 0.38 -9.96 17.17
C LYS A 35 -0.91 -10.56 17.74
N LYS A 36 -2.00 -9.77 17.75
CA LYS A 36 -3.32 -10.17 18.27
C LYS A 36 -4.34 -10.49 17.17
N GLY A 37 -3.97 -10.38 15.90
CA GLY A 37 -4.86 -10.57 14.77
C GLY A 37 -5.95 -9.49 14.65
N VAL A 38 -5.63 -8.21 14.99
CA VAL A 38 -6.57 -7.07 14.94
C VAL A 38 -5.93 -5.90 14.19
N ARG A 39 -6.50 -5.52 13.07
CA ARG A 39 -5.94 -4.51 12.14
C ARG A 39 -6.56 -3.12 12.26
N LEU A 40 -7.35 -2.86 13.30
CA LEU A 40 -8.00 -1.55 13.49
C LEU A 40 -6.99 -0.38 13.54
N ALA A 41 -5.80 -0.60 14.13
CA ALA A 41 -4.77 0.44 14.21
C ALA A 41 -4.25 0.86 12.82
N HIS A 42 -4.17 -0.06 11.84
CA HIS A 42 -3.83 0.24 10.47
C HIS A 42 -4.87 1.13 9.80
N ALA A 43 -6.16 0.83 10.00
CA ALA A 43 -7.23 1.65 9.46
C ALA A 43 -7.21 3.07 10.05
N LEU A 44 -6.97 3.20 11.35
CA LEU A 44 -6.85 4.50 12.01
C LEU A 44 -5.62 5.29 11.52
N TYR A 45 -4.51 4.60 11.24
CA TYR A 45 -3.33 5.22 10.65
C TYR A 45 -3.62 5.75 9.24
N ALA A 46 -4.31 4.95 8.39
CA ALA A 46 -4.72 5.40 7.06
C ALA A 46 -5.63 6.64 7.10
N VAL A 47 -6.62 6.64 7.99
CA VAL A 47 -7.52 7.81 8.17
C VAL A 47 -6.75 9.05 8.63
N ALA A 48 -5.83 8.91 9.57
CA ALA A 48 -5.01 10.04 10.04
C ALA A 48 -4.08 10.57 8.94
N ALA A 49 -3.45 9.69 8.18
CA ALA A 49 -2.58 10.07 7.07
C ALA A 49 -3.36 10.80 5.96
N GLN A 50 -4.55 10.30 5.60
CA GLN A 50 -5.43 10.96 4.64
C GLN A 50 -5.86 12.35 5.13
N ALA A 51 -6.28 12.47 6.38
CA ALA A 51 -6.73 13.75 6.95
C ALA A 51 -5.61 14.79 7.05
N SER A 52 -4.34 14.36 7.19
CA SER A 52 -3.19 15.25 7.19
C SER A 52 -2.62 15.54 5.79
N GLY A 53 -3.16 14.91 4.73
CA GLY A 53 -2.67 15.06 3.36
C GLY A 53 -1.26 14.52 3.15
N ASP A 54 -0.83 13.53 3.94
CA ASP A 54 0.51 12.94 3.86
C ASP A 54 0.46 11.65 3.02
N ASP A 55 0.66 11.80 1.72
CA ASP A 55 0.60 10.69 0.76
C ASP A 55 1.61 9.58 1.07
N ALA A 56 2.81 9.92 1.51
CA ALA A 56 3.82 8.93 1.84
C ALA A 56 3.37 8.04 3.01
N LYS A 57 2.81 8.64 4.07
CA LYS A 57 2.23 7.91 5.20
C LYS A 57 0.98 7.14 4.81
N LEU A 58 0.17 7.69 3.92
CA LEU A 58 -1.04 7.03 3.44
C LEU A 58 -0.71 5.74 2.67
N ARG A 59 0.26 5.80 1.76
CA ARG A 59 0.76 4.61 1.02
C ARG A 59 1.42 3.60 1.97
N ASP A 60 2.20 4.06 2.95
CA ASP A 60 2.76 3.21 4.01
C ASP A 60 1.65 2.49 4.80
N ALA A 61 0.55 3.19 5.14
CA ALA A 61 -0.60 2.60 5.81
C ALA A 61 -1.26 1.49 4.97
N PHE A 62 -1.46 1.72 3.67
CA PHE A 62 -2.06 0.73 2.77
C PHE A 62 -1.19 -0.51 2.63
N ARG A 63 0.11 -0.34 2.34
CA ARG A 63 1.06 -1.45 2.23
C ARG A 63 1.17 -2.24 3.54
N SER A 64 1.22 -1.54 4.68
CA SER A 64 1.25 -2.17 6.01
C SER A 64 -0.03 -2.97 6.30
N TYR A 65 -1.21 -2.44 5.94
CA TYR A 65 -2.47 -3.17 6.09
C TYR A 65 -2.50 -4.41 5.19
N ALA A 66 -2.09 -4.30 3.93
CA ALA A 66 -2.03 -5.43 3.01
C ALA A 66 -1.10 -6.53 3.53
N ALA A 67 0.10 -6.16 4.00
CA ALA A 67 1.06 -7.08 4.60
C ALA A 67 0.57 -7.76 5.89
N ALA A 68 -0.32 -7.08 6.64
CA ALA A 68 -0.94 -7.64 7.85
C ALA A 68 -2.20 -8.47 7.54
N SER A 69 -2.68 -8.47 6.29
CA SER A 69 -3.95 -9.09 5.87
C SER A 69 -3.77 -10.33 4.99
N THR A 70 -2.60 -10.92 4.98
CA THR A 70 -2.27 -12.15 4.25
C THR A 70 -2.91 -13.38 4.87
N GLU A 71 -3.04 -14.46 4.10
CA GLU A 71 -3.70 -15.70 4.55
C GLU A 71 -3.03 -16.37 5.74
N ASP A 72 -1.73 -16.23 5.86
CA ASP A 72 -0.92 -16.71 6.99
C ASP A 72 -1.12 -15.91 8.28
N LYS A 73 -1.80 -14.76 8.21
CA LYS A 73 -2.11 -13.87 9.34
C LYS A 73 -3.62 -13.74 9.54
N PRO A 74 -4.32 -14.79 9.99
CA PRO A 74 -5.76 -14.76 10.13
C PRO A 74 -6.22 -13.75 11.19
N ALA A 75 -7.38 -13.15 10.96
CA ALA A 75 -8.01 -12.29 11.95
C ALA A 75 -8.41 -13.08 13.19
N ASN A 76 -8.23 -12.49 14.37
CA ASN A 76 -8.69 -13.08 15.61
C ASN A 76 -10.22 -13.26 15.59
N PRO A 77 -10.75 -14.49 15.80
CA PRO A 77 -12.19 -14.75 15.74
C PRO A 77 -13.02 -13.89 16.69
N GLN A 78 -12.49 -13.56 17.87
CA GLN A 78 -13.15 -12.73 18.87
C GLN A 78 -13.37 -11.28 18.37
N PHE A 79 -12.48 -10.78 17.49
CA PHE A 79 -12.49 -9.41 17.00
C PHE A 79 -12.83 -9.33 15.51
N ARG A 80 -13.39 -10.38 14.92
CA ARG A 80 -13.70 -10.47 13.48
C ARG A 80 -14.51 -9.30 12.95
N LEU A 81 -15.50 -8.81 13.71
CA LEU A 81 -16.30 -7.67 13.31
C LEU A 81 -15.46 -6.39 13.21
N ILE A 82 -14.64 -6.12 14.23
CA ILE A 82 -13.76 -4.94 14.27
C ILE A 82 -12.74 -5.01 13.14
N ASP A 83 -12.22 -6.19 12.85
CA ASP A 83 -11.25 -6.41 11.78
C ASP A 83 -11.89 -6.22 10.39
N LYS A 84 -13.12 -6.69 10.19
CA LYS A 84 -13.88 -6.39 8.96
C LYS A 84 -14.17 -4.90 8.80
N MET A 85 -14.54 -4.21 9.87
CA MET A 85 -14.73 -2.76 9.83
C MET A 85 -13.43 -2.04 9.46
N ALA A 86 -12.29 -2.48 10.01
CA ALA A 86 -10.98 -1.94 9.65
C ALA A 86 -10.71 -2.09 8.14
N GLY A 87 -11.00 -3.26 7.55
CA GLY A 87 -10.86 -3.50 6.12
C GLY A 87 -11.74 -2.58 5.27
N LEU A 88 -13.00 -2.39 5.67
CA LEU A 88 -13.91 -1.46 4.98
C LEU A 88 -13.42 -0.01 5.06
N MET A 89 -12.89 0.40 6.20
CA MET A 89 -12.32 1.75 6.36
C MET A 89 -11.11 1.95 5.45
N VAL A 90 -10.15 1.01 5.43
CA VAL A 90 -8.97 1.09 4.56
C VAL A 90 -9.38 1.11 3.10
N ARG A 91 -10.32 0.25 2.69
CA ARG A 91 -10.83 0.23 1.32
C ARG A 91 -11.49 1.55 0.94
N GLY A 92 -12.31 2.12 1.81
CA GLY A 92 -12.96 3.42 1.56
C GLY A 92 -11.96 4.56 1.41
N VAL A 93 -10.91 4.58 2.24
CA VAL A 93 -9.81 5.55 2.14
C VAL A 93 -9.03 5.34 0.83
N ALA A 94 -8.74 4.10 0.45
CA ALA A 94 -8.04 3.78 -0.79
C ALA A 94 -8.86 4.18 -2.02
N ASP A 95 -10.16 3.83 -2.07
CA ASP A 95 -11.06 4.20 -3.16
C ASP A 95 -11.11 5.72 -3.36
N ARG A 96 -11.17 6.47 -2.27
CA ARG A 96 -11.14 7.93 -2.31
C ARG A 96 -9.81 8.44 -2.84
N TYR A 97 -8.69 7.96 -2.32
CA TYR A 97 -7.35 8.35 -2.74
C TYR A 97 -7.12 8.09 -4.23
N TRP A 98 -7.51 6.91 -4.72
CA TRP A 98 -7.43 6.56 -6.14
C TRP A 98 -8.34 7.43 -7.00
N THR A 99 -9.58 7.65 -6.58
CA THR A 99 -10.54 8.48 -7.34
C THR A 99 -10.07 9.93 -7.45
N GLU A 100 -9.53 10.49 -6.37
CA GLU A 100 -9.01 11.86 -6.36
C GLU A 100 -7.80 12.05 -7.31
N ASN A 101 -6.97 11.01 -7.50
CA ASN A 101 -5.74 11.11 -8.29
C ASN A 101 -5.88 10.56 -9.73
N THR A 102 -6.77 9.60 -9.97
CA THR A 102 -6.86 8.88 -11.25
C THR A 102 -8.25 8.90 -11.88
N GLY A 103 -9.27 9.29 -11.13
CA GLY A 103 -10.67 9.23 -11.56
C GLY A 103 -11.31 7.85 -11.44
N VAL A 104 -10.57 6.80 -11.03
CA VAL A 104 -11.07 5.44 -10.84
C VAL A 104 -10.89 4.96 -9.42
N ARG A 105 -11.65 3.93 -9.01
CA ARG A 105 -11.50 3.33 -7.68
C ARG A 105 -10.27 2.44 -7.61
N ALA A 106 -9.81 2.19 -6.39
CA ALA A 106 -8.75 1.23 -6.13
C ALA A 106 -9.14 -0.17 -6.63
N GLY A 107 -8.29 -0.78 -7.46
CA GLY A 107 -8.40 -2.18 -7.84
C GLY A 107 -7.98 -3.13 -6.71
N ASP A 108 -7.87 -4.42 -7.01
CA ASP A 108 -7.47 -5.42 -6.01
C ASP A 108 -6.06 -5.18 -5.47
N GLU A 109 -5.14 -4.72 -6.31
CA GLU A 109 -3.77 -4.38 -5.95
C GLU A 109 -3.59 -2.93 -5.47
N GLY A 110 -4.66 -2.13 -5.43
CA GLY A 110 -4.63 -0.70 -5.12
C GLY A 110 -4.19 -0.32 -3.70
N LEU A 111 -3.86 -1.31 -2.86
CA LEU A 111 -3.24 -1.12 -1.55
C LEU A 111 -1.70 -1.31 -1.59
N THR A 112 -1.16 -1.89 -2.63
CA THR A 112 0.26 -2.24 -2.74
C THR A 112 0.97 -1.54 -3.87
N THR A 113 0.28 -1.39 -5.02
CA THR A 113 0.81 -0.80 -6.25
C THR A 113 0.00 0.47 -6.58
N PHE A 114 0.68 1.54 -6.93
CA PHE A 114 0.07 2.83 -7.26
C PHE A 114 0.35 3.20 -8.71
N TRP A 115 -0.47 4.09 -9.29
CA TRP A 115 -0.39 4.52 -10.70
C TRP A 115 0.94 5.17 -11.10
N ASP A 116 1.70 5.69 -10.14
CA ASP A 116 2.99 6.36 -10.32
C ASP A 116 4.17 5.52 -9.81
N ASP A 117 3.93 4.30 -9.32
CA ASP A 117 5.00 3.36 -9.04
C ASP A 117 5.68 3.02 -10.37
N LYS A 118 7.01 3.14 -10.45
CA LYS A 118 7.77 2.74 -11.62
C LYS A 118 7.53 1.25 -11.88
N GLN A 119 6.85 0.94 -12.98
CA GLN A 119 6.94 -0.40 -13.54
C GLN A 119 8.41 -0.57 -13.95
N GLU A 120 9.08 -1.53 -13.36
CA GLU A 120 10.36 -1.99 -13.90
C GLU A 120 10.03 -2.58 -15.28
N ASP A 121 10.32 -1.81 -16.32
CA ASP A 121 10.19 -2.21 -17.73
C ASP A 121 11.22 -3.30 -18.05
N SER A 122 11.00 -4.48 -17.50
CA SER A 122 11.76 -5.68 -17.89
C SER A 122 11.34 -6.21 -19.27
N SER A 123 10.31 -5.64 -19.89
CA SER A 123 9.80 -6.12 -21.18
C SER A 123 10.29 -5.35 -22.40
N LEU A 124 10.87 -4.15 -22.23
CA LEU A 124 11.37 -3.38 -23.38
C LEU A 124 12.81 -3.75 -23.76
N ASP A 125 13.67 -4.08 -22.82
CA ASP A 125 15.03 -4.51 -23.11
C ASP A 125 15.07 -5.86 -23.85
N ASP A 126 14.18 -6.80 -23.52
CA ASP A 126 14.03 -8.08 -24.23
C ASP A 126 13.49 -7.92 -25.65
N LEU A 127 12.74 -6.86 -25.96
CA LEU A 127 12.20 -6.58 -27.28
C LEU A 127 13.26 -5.97 -28.23
N PHE A 128 14.27 -5.30 -27.68
CA PHE A 128 15.31 -4.66 -28.46
C PHE A 128 16.58 -5.52 -28.59
N ASP A 129 16.81 -6.48 -27.71
CA ASP A 129 17.98 -7.38 -27.75
C ASP A 129 17.79 -8.59 -28.70
N GLY A 130 16.58 -8.84 -29.20
CA GLY A 130 16.23 -9.92 -30.14
C GLY A 130 16.49 -9.62 -31.63
N GLY A 131 17.03 -8.46 -31.98
CA GLY A 131 17.09 -7.97 -33.38
C GLY A 131 18.44 -8.02 -34.08
N SER A 132 19.50 -8.63 -33.54
CA SER A 132 20.82 -8.66 -34.20
C SER A 132 21.29 -10.06 -34.51
N GLY A 133 20.60 -10.77 -35.39
CA GLY A 133 20.97 -12.11 -35.87
C GLY A 133 20.49 -12.35 -37.30
N ALA A 134 20.64 -11.39 -38.21
CA ALA A 134 20.45 -11.64 -39.64
C ALA A 134 21.73 -12.19 -40.19
N GLU A 135 21.83 -13.52 -40.23
CA GLU A 135 22.81 -14.28 -40.93
C GLU A 135 22.64 -14.05 -42.44
N ALA A 136 23.66 -13.51 -43.11
CA ALA A 136 23.68 -13.30 -44.55
C ALA A 136 23.72 -14.63 -45.31
N PRO A 137 22.98 -14.81 -46.40
CA PRO A 137 23.05 -16.06 -47.17
C PRO A 137 24.39 -16.16 -47.93
N ALA A 138 25.04 -17.30 -47.81
CA ALA A 138 26.25 -17.63 -48.53
C ALA A 138 25.97 -17.68 -50.04
N GLU A 139 26.75 -16.90 -50.78
CA GLU A 139 26.77 -16.84 -52.23
C GLU A 139 27.41 -18.13 -52.79
N ASN A 140 26.65 -18.85 -53.60
CA ASN A 140 27.03 -20.11 -54.25
C ASN A 140 27.77 -19.76 -55.52
N GLN A 141 29.11 -20.04 -55.62
CA GLN A 141 29.88 -19.96 -56.87
C GLN A 141 29.88 -21.35 -57.53
N PRO A 142 29.59 -21.41 -58.83
CA PRO A 142 29.74 -22.67 -59.59
C PRO A 142 31.17 -22.93 -60.01
N ALA A 143 31.56 -24.17 -59.90
CA ALA A 143 32.82 -24.70 -60.37
C ALA A 143 32.81 -24.92 -61.91
N GLU A 144 33.89 -24.55 -62.56
CA GLU A 144 34.38 -25.17 -63.81
C GLU A 144 35.47 -26.21 -63.50
#